data_b40ac5afe50fad16bdd4b2a59dafd2d4
#
_entry.id   b40ac5afe50fad16bdd4b2a59dafd2d4
#
_cell.length_a   1.000
_cell.length_b   1.000
_cell.length_c   1.000
_cell.angle_alpha   90.00
_cell.angle_beta   90.00
_cell.angle_gamma   90.00
#
_symmetry.space_group_name_H-M   'P 1'
#
loop_
_entity.id
_entity.type
_entity.pdbx_description
1 polymer ?
#
loop_
_entity_poly.entity_id
_entity_poly.type
_entity_poly.pdbx_seq_one_letter_code
_entity_poly.pdbx_strand_id
1 'polypeptide(L)'
;LINTKRGQVGKPRVTVKAEFAATQPVKLPEYLGAADYMQVLDDILMDTGQQPKYTDRIAKTRAGYDPDLYPDVNWMDAIANDYASNQRVTVDISGGTETLRYSFVAAAYNERGILKRDKSYDWDPTIKLQRYNVRSNVDLKLSPTTQLRFNIGGYLQDRNSTTKDISQIFQKAFVAVPHAFPAQYSSGQIPTTEEPNVWAWATQSGYKRRSDSKIETLFSVEQDLKFLLPGLKVKGTFSFDRFSSGTVSRGKTPDYYVPATGRDDEGNLIIASKSNGTNFLDYSKSGDYGNKSVYMEATLSYDRTFAEKHSVAAMLLFNRRNYDDGSKLPYRNQGLAGRASYTYSGKYVGEFNFGYNGSENFAKGKRYGFFPSGAIGWIVSEESFMQPLRRTISKLKL
;
A
#
# COMPACT_ATOMS: atom_id res chain seq x y z
N LEU A 1 15.14 0.79 12.56
CA LEU A 1 14.28 0.26 13.62
C LEU A 1 13.06 1.17 13.76
N ILE A 2 11.85 0.62 13.57
CA ILE A 2 10.59 1.34 13.79
C ILE A 2 10.08 0.94 15.18
N ASN A 3 9.98 1.90 16.09
CA ASN A 3 9.39 1.71 17.40
C ASN A 3 7.92 2.16 17.35
N THR A 4 7.01 1.26 17.69
CA THR A 4 5.58 1.59 17.83
C THR A 4 5.32 2.31 19.16
N LYS A 5 4.32 3.21 19.17
CA LYS A 5 3.87 3.93 20.36
C LYS A 5 3.48 2.92 21.46
N ARG A 6 3.94 3.16 22.68
CA ARG A 6 3.59 2.34 23.85
C ARG A 6 2.86 3.18 24.88
N GLY A 7 2.11 2.52 25.75
CA GLY A 7 1.46 3.15 26.88
C GLY A 7 2.48 3.75 27.86
N GLN A 8 2.07 4.79 28.54
CA GLN A 8 2.83 5.45 29.60
C GLN A 8 2.05 5.36 30.92
N VAL A 9 2.77 5.43 32.04
CA VAL A 9 2.13 5.53 33.34
C VAL A 9 1.33 6.85 33.44
N GLY A 10 0.08 6.75 33.80
CA GLY A 10 -0.80 7.90 33.92
C GLY A 10 -2.28 7.52 33.68
N LYS A 11 -3.14 8.51 33.85
CA LYS A 11 -4.57 8.37 33.56
C LYS A 11 -4.81 8.00 32.08
N PRO A 12 -5.86 7.24 31.76
CA PRO A 12 -6.24 6.98 30.39
C PRO A 12 -6.40 8.27 29.59
N ARG A 13 -5.73 8.35 28.45
CA ARG A 13 -5.88 9.43 27.48
C ARG A 13 -6.55 8.89 26.23
N VAL A 14 -7.67 9.49 25.88
CA VAL A 14 -8.40 9.21 24.64
C VAL A 14 -8.20 10.39 23.69
N THR A 15 -7.80 10.10 22.47
CA THR A 15 -7.69 11.09 21.39
C THR A 15 -8.50 10.59 20.20
N VAL A 16 -9.41 11.40 19.72
CA VAL A 16 -10.16 11.15 18.49
C VAL A 16 -9.74 12.17 17.46
N LYS A 17 -9.36 11.71 16.28
CA LYS A 17 -9.01 12.56 15.14
C LYS A 17 -9.89 12.19 13.96
N ALA A 18 -10.60 13.15 13.41
CA ALA A 18 -11.35 13.03 12.18
C ALA A 18 -10.71 13.93 11.12
N GLU A 19 -10.50 13.39 9.93
CA GLU A 19 -9.89 14.07 8.80
C GLU A 19 -10.79 13.86 7.58
N PHE A 20 -11.02 14.93 6.84
CA PHE A 20 -11.68 14.91 5.55
C PHE A 20 -10.77 15.64 4.55
N ALA A 21 -10.60 15.09 3.36
CA ALA A 21 -9.87 15.73 2.28
C ALA A 21 -10.62 15.57 0.96
N ALA A 22 -10.70 16.63 0.21
CA ALA A 22 -10.99 16.63 -1.21
C ALA A 22 -9.65 16.63 -1.97
N THR A 23 -9.52 15.78 -2.97
CA THR A 23 -8.34 15.70 -3.81
C THR A 23 -8.74 15.91 -5.27
N GLN A 24 -7.87 16.55 -6.04
CA GLN A 24 -8.07 16.78 -7.47
C GLN A 24 -6.79 16.40 -8.23
N PRO A 25 -6.87 16.05 -9.50
CA PRO A 25 -5.69 15.90 -10.35
C PRO A 25 -4.86 17.19 -10.34
N VAL A 26 -3.55 17.07 -10.14
CA VAL A 26 -2.65 18.25 -10.11
C VAL A 26 -2.61 18.95 -11.46
N LYS A 27 -2.68 18.16 -12.56
CA LYS A 27 -2.71 18.64 -13.93
C LYS A 27 -3.40 17.62 -14.81
N LEU A 28 -4.36 18.06 -15.59
CA LEU A 28 -4.90 17.32 -16.73
C LEU A 28 -4.47 18.01 -18.01
N PRO A 29 -4.24 17.26 -19.11
CA PRO A 29 -4.01 17.86 -20.40
C PRO A 29 -5.21 18.68 -20.85
N GLU A 30 -4.98 19.80 -21.49
CA GLU A 30 -6.00 20.55 -22.20
C GLU A 30 -6.14 19.99 -23.62
N TYR A 31 -7.36 19.74 -24.04
CA TYR A 31 -7.67 19.15 -25.34
C TYR A 31 -8.41 20.16 -26.21
N LEU A 32 -8.12 20.10 -27.50
CA LEU A 32 -8.94 20.79 -28.49
C LEU A 32 -10.35 20.18 -28.51
N GLY A 33 -11.35 21.02 -28.60
CA GLY A 33 -12.71 20.58 -28.94
C GLY A 33 -12.76 19.95 -30.34
N ALA A 34 -13.82 19.18 -30.61
CA ALA A 34 -13.93 18.43 -31.85
C ALA A 34 -13.85 19.30 -33.11
N ALA A 35 -14.46 20.49 -33.09
CA ALA A 35 -14.40 21.41 -34.24
C ALA A 35 -13.00 21.92 -34.52
N ASP A 36 -12.27 22.33 -33.49
CA ASP A 36 -10.91 22.85 -33.65
C ASP A 36 -9.92 21.73 -33.98
N TYR A 37 -10.13 20.53 -33.42
CA TYR A 37 -9.37 19.34 -33.78
C TYR A 37 -9.53 18.99 -35.27
N MET A 38 -10.77 19.00 -35.80
CA MET A 38 -11.05 18.78 -37.22
C MET A 38 -10.51 19.89 -38.10
N GLN A 39 -10.47 21.16 -37.63
CA GLN A 39 -9.87 22.27 -38.35
C GLN A 39 -8.37 22.04 -38.55
N VAL A 40 -7.66 21.62 -37.51
CA VAL A 40 -6.21 21.27 -37.61
C VAL A 40 -6.01 20.14 -38.63
N LEU A 41 -6.88 19.15 -38.67
CA LEU A 41 -6.79 18.06 -39.64
C LEU A 41 -7.02 18.57 -41.10
N ASP A 42 -7.98 19.47 -41.32
CA ASP A 42 -8.23 20.07 -42.62
C ASP A 42 -7.08 20.97 -43.06
N ASP A 43 -6.48 21.73 -42.12
CA ASP A 43 -5.29 22.56 -42.40
C ASP A 43 -4.10 21.67 -42.85
N ILE A 44 -3.84 20.55 -42.18
CA ILE A 44 -2.81 19.57 -42.57
C ILE A 44 -3.10 18.99 -43.99
N LEU A 45 -4.35 18.67 -44.30
CA LEU A 45 -4.73 18.17 -45.62
C LEU A 45 -4.45 19.21 -46.68
N MET A 46 -4.82 20.48 -46.47
CA MET A 46 -4.57 21.58 -47.38
C MET A 46 -3.06 21.84 -47.59
N ASP A 47 -2.27 21.80 -46.52
CA ASP A 47 -0.81 21.94 -46.59
C ASP A 47 -0.15 20.83 -47.42
N THR A 48 -0.78 19.65 -47.49
CA THR A 48 -0.33 18.53 -48.34
C THR A 48 -0.96 18.52 -49.74
N GLY A 49 -1.67 19.59 -50.13
CA GLY A 49 -2.31 19.74 -51.42
C GLY A 49 -3.62 18.95 -51.60
N GLN A 50 -4.20 18.48 -50.50
CA GLN A 50 -5.48 17.77 -50.50
C GLN A 50 -6.65 18.72 -50.19
N GLN A 51 -7.87 18.30 -50.53
CA GLN A 51 -9.07 19.06 -50.20
C GLN A 51 -9.43 18.87 -48.72
N PRO A 52 -10.00 19.90 -48.04
CA PRO A 52 -10.52 19.78 -46.69
C PRO A 52 -11.65 18.76 -46.64
N LYS A 53 -11.69 17.95 -45.60
CA LYS A 53 -12.62 16.84 -45.42
C LYS A 53 -13.75 17.14 -44.45
N TYR A 54 -13.51 18.02 -43.48
CA TYR A 54 -14.37 18.18 -42.32
C TYR A 54 -15.17 19.48 -42.28
N THR A 55 -15.13 20.33 -43.35
CA THR A 55 -15.72 21.68 -43.37
C THR A 55 -17.17 21.71 -42.94
N ASP A 56 -18.06 20.84 -43.48
CA ASP A 56 -19.47 20.73 -43.08
C ASP A 56 -19.62 20.24 -41.65
N ARG A 57 -18.82 19.25 -41.29
CA ARG A 57 -18.87 18.66 -39.93
C ARG A 57 -18.41 19.66 -38.87
N ILE A 58 -17.41 20.47 -39.15
CA ILE A 58 -16.95 21.57 -38.29
C ILE A 58 -18.08 22.56 -38.01
N ALA A 59 -18.76 23.00 -39.06
CA ALA A 59 -19.85 23.95 -38.96
C ALA A 59 -21.04 23.38 -38.08
N LYS A 60 -21.43 22.15 -38.30
CA LYS A 60 -22.46 21.47 -37.55
C LYS A 60 -22.06 21.23 -36.08
N THR A 61 -20.84 20.80 -35.82
CA THR A 61 -20.32 20.62 -34.47
C THR A 61 -20.26 21.94 -33.68
N ARG A 62 -19.78 23.03 -34.30
CA ARG A 62 -19.80 24.38 -33.70
C ARG A 62 -21.19 24.89 -33.40
N ALA A 63 -22.15 24.56 -34.25
CA ALA A 63 -23.59 24.92 -34.07
C ALA A 63 -24.29 24.06 -33.02
N GLY A 64 -23.65 22.97 -32.50
CA GLY A 64 -24.31 22.00 -31.62
C GLY A 64 -25.43 21.23 -32.28
N TYR A 65 -25.38 21.12 -33.62
CA TYR A 65 -26.40 20.41 -34.41
C TYR A 65 -26.23 18.91 -34.21
N ASP A 66 -27.27 18.27 -33.69
CA ASP A 66 -27.36 16.82 -33.46
C ASP A 66 -26.08 16.22 -32.82
N PRO A 67 -25.89 16.34 -31.46
CA PRO A 67 -24.71 15.84 -30.78
C PRO A 67 -24.43 14.34 -30.91
N ASP A 68 -25.45 13.55 -31.28
CA ASP A 68 -25.27 12.11 -31.55
C ASP A 68 -24.50 11.88 -32.88
N LEU A 69 -24.71 12.73 -33.89
CA LEU A 69 -24.05 12.63 -35.19
C LEU A 69 -22.78 13.51 -35.29
N TYR A 70 -22.78 14.66 -34.62
CA TYR A 70 -21.68 15.63 -34.61
C TYR A 70 -21.16 15.90 -33.21
N PRO A 71 -20.62 14.85 -32.54
CA PRO A 71 -20.19 14.95 -31.15
C PRO A 71 -18.99 15.85 -30.96
N ASP A 72 -18.92 16.45 -29.78
CA ASP A 72 -17.74 17.12 -29.22
C ASP A 72 -17.49 16.57 -27.83
N VAL A 73 -16.64 15.55 -27.73
CA VAL A 73 -16.44 14.79 -26.50
C VAL A 73 -15.10 15.14 -25.87
N ASN A 74 -15.13 15.79 -24.70
CA ASN A 74 -13.99 15.76 -23.79
C ASN A 74 -14.02 14.42 -23.04
N TRP A 75 -13.15 13.48 -23.45
CA TRP A 75 -13.14 12.14 -22.89
C TRP A 75 -12.73 12.09 -21.41
N MET A 76 -11.92 13.04 -20.95
CA MET A 76 -11.57 13.14 -19.54
C MET A 76 -12.79 13.54 -18.71
N ASP A 77 -13.52 14.58 -19.15
CA ASP A 77 -14.75 15.03 -18.47
C ASP A 77 -15.85 13.98 -18.56
N ALA A 78 -15.88 13.20 -19.64
CA ALA A 78 -16.86 12.11 -19.76
C ALA A 78 -16.68 11.06 -18.66
N ILE A 79 -15.45 10.65 -18.32
CA ILE A 79 -15.19 9.53 -17.42
C ILE A 79 -14.82 9.93 -15.99
N ALA A 80 -14.41 11.17 -15.74
CA ALA A 80 -13.89 11.61 -14.46
C ALA A 80 -14.66 12.80 -13.87
N ASN A 81 -14.71 12.85 -12.54
CA ASN A 81 -15.12 14.02 -11.77
C ASN A 81 -13.88 14.85 -11.44
N ASP A 82 -14.05 16.15 -11.20
CA ASP A 82 -12.96 17.05 -10.84
C ASP A 82 -12.33 16.71 -9.48
N TYR A 83 -13.13 16.15 -8.58
CA TYR A 83 -12.73 15.88 -7.21
C TYR A 83 -12.98 14.44 -6.81
N ALA A 84 -12.03 13.91 -6.07
CA ALA A 84 -12.15 12.71 -5.25
C ALA A 84 -12.25 13.08 -3.78
N SER A 85 -12.61 12.15 -2.91
CA SER A 85 -12.69 12.41 -1.47
C SER A 85 -12.10 11.29 -0.66
N ASN A 86 -11.47 11.65 0.47
CA ASN A 86 -11.12 10.67 1.48
C ASN A 86 -11.50 11.15 2.88
N GLN A 87 -11.73 10.18 3.76
CA GLN A 87 -12.14 10.39 5.13
C GLN A 87 -11.36 9.42 6.01
N ARG A 88 -10.86 9.92 7.13
CA ARG A 88 -10.18 9.10 8.14
C ARG A 88 -10.66 9.47 9.52
N VAL A 89 -11.02 8.45 10.29
CA VAL A 89 -11.26 8.59 11.72
C VAL A 89 -10.27 7.70 12.44
N THR A 90 -9.58 8.26 13.42
CA THR A 90 -8.62 7.54 14.27
C THR A 90 -8.98 7.75 15.72
N VAL A 91 -9.02 6.67 16.48
CA VAL A 91 -9.18 6.66 17.93
C VAL A 91 -7.91 6.09 18.53
N ASP A 92 -7.26 6.83 19.41
CA ASP A 92 -6.06 6.43 20.17
C ASP A 92 -6.41 6.45 21.66
N ILE A 93 -6.23 5.33 22.32
CA ILE A 93 -6.45 5.18 23.77
C ILE A 93 -5.13 4.68 24.36
N SER A 94 -4.55 5.43 25.27
CA SER A 94 -3.31 5.03 25.93
C SER A 94 -3.30 5.44 27.40
N GLY A 95 -2.61 4.64 28.21
CA GLY A 95 -2.50 4.88 29.64
C GLY A 95 -1.79 3.74 30.34
N GLY A 96 -1.83 3.74 31.66
CA GLY A 96 -1.29 2.64 32.43
C GLY A 96 -0.92 2.98 33.85
N THR A 97 -0.55 1.94 34.56
CA THR A 97 0.01 1.95 35.90
C THR A 97 1.48 1.53 35.84
N GLU A 98 2.15 1.44 36.97
CA GLU A 98 3.49 0.83 37.07
C GLU A 98 3.52 -0.65 36.65
N THR A 99 2.37 -1.35 36.78
CA THR A 99 2.24 -2.76 36.47
C THR A 99 1.75 -3.02 35.06
N LEU A 100 0.81 -2.24 34.55
CA LEU A 100 0.16 -2.40 33.23
C LEU A 100 0.23 -1.11 32.44
N ARG A 101 0.78 -1.16 31.25
CA ARG A 101 0.75 -0.06 30.26
C ARG A 101 0.13 -0.54 28.97
N TYR A 102 -0.71 0.27 28.38
CA TYR A 102 -1.40 -0.08 27.14
C TYR A 102 -1.49 1.10 26.18
N SER A 103 -1.52 0.76 24.91
CA SER A 103 -1.85 1.66 23.82
C SER A 103 -2.71 0.91 22.83
N PHE A 104 -3.87 1.45 22.51
CA PHE A 104 -4.81 0.93 21.53
C PHE A 104 -5.09 2.00 20.48
N VAL A 105 -4.97 1.65 19.20
CA VAL A 105 -5.30 2.54 18.09
C VAL A 105 -6.25 1.80 17.16
N ALA A 106 -7.37 2.44 16.84
CA ALA A 106 -8.27 2.00 15.78
C ALA A 106 -8.43 3.12 14.76
N ALA A 107 -8.42 2.79 13.48
CA ALA A 107 -8.62 3.75 12.41
C ALA A 107 -9.52 3.16 11.31
N ALA A 108 -10.47 3.97 10.85
CA ALA A 108 -11.28 3.73 9.67
C ALA A 108 -10.89 4.74 8.58
N TYR A 109 -10.62 4.25 7.38
CA TYR A 109 -10.31 5.05 6.20
C TYR A 109 -11.25 4.69 5.07
N ASN A 110 -11.82 5.69 4.44
CA ASN A 110 -12.68 5.55 3.27
C ASN A 110 -12.21 6.55 2.20
N GLU A 111 -12.03 6.05 0.98
CA GLU A 111 -11.60 6.85 -0.18
C GLU A 111 -12.49 6.55 -1.37
N ARG A 112 -12.83 7.57 -2.14
CA ARG A 112 -13.52 7.48 -3.44
C ARG A 112 -12.65 8.13 -4.49
N GLY A 113 -12.45 7.43 -5.61
CA GLY A 113 -11.73 7.95 -6.76
C GLY A 113 -12.59 8.85 -7.64
N ILE A 114 -11.97 9.41 -8.70
CA ILE A 114 -12.59 10.38 -9.60
C ILE A 114 -13.45 9.76 -10.70
N LEU A 115 -13.37 8.45 -10.98
CA LEU A 115 -14.14 7.85 -12.07
C LEU A 115 -15.64 8.01 -11.86
N LYS A 116 -16.34 8.40 -12.91
CA LYS A 116 -17.81 8.52 -12.93
C LYS A 116 -18.49 7.15 -12.95
N ARG A 117 -19.75 7.13 -12.60
CA ARG A 117 -20.61 5.96 -12.61
C ARG A 117 -21.76 6.18 -13.61
N ASP A 118 -22.07 5.16 -14.37
CA ASP A 118 -23.35 5.06 -15.05
C ASP A 118 -24.44 4.70 -14.04
N LYS A 119 -25.42 5.58 -13.88
CA LYS A 119 -26.50 5.41 -12.90
C LYS A 119 -27.63 4.50 -13.38
N SER A 120 -27.60 4.06 -14.64
CA SER A 120 -28.56 3.10 -15.19
C SER A 120 -28.38 1.68 -14.65
N TYR A 121 -27.24 1.41 -14.01
CA TYR A 121 -26.90 0.12 -13.38
C TYR A 121 -26.96 0.20 -11.85
N ASP A 122 -27.44 -0.86 -11.20
CA ASP A 122 -27.49 -1.04 -9.73
C ASP A 122 -26.12 -1.35 -9.12
N TRP A 123 -25.14 -1.76 -9.92
CA TRP A 123 -23.77 -1.97 -9.47
C TRP A 123 -22.90 -0.73 -9.70
N ASP A 124 -21.78 -0.69 -9.01
CA ASP A 124 -20.91 0.48 -8.96
C ASP A 124 -19.45 0.09 -9.27
N PRO A 125 -18.90 0.47 -10.45
CA PRO A 125 -17.53 0.19 -10.84
C PRO A 125 -16.53 1.22 -10.32
N THR A 126 -16.97 2.27 -9.61
CA THR A 126 -16.10 3.36 -9.20
C THR A 126 -15.02 2.88 -8.23
N ILE A 127 -13.90 3.59 -8.23
CA ILE A 127 -12.80 3.30 -7.32
C ILE A 127 -13.24 3.66 -5.90
N LYS A 128 -13.22 2.68 -5.02
CA LYS A 128 -13.45 2.84 -3.59
C LYS A 128 -12.41 2.04 -2.81
N LEU A 129 -11.90 2.62 -1.74
CA LEU A 129 -11.04 1.95 -0.79
C LEU A 129 -11.62 2.13 0.61
N GLN A 130 -11.90 1.03 1.29
CA GLN A 130 -12.28 1.01 2.70
C GLN A 130 -11.23 0.24 3.46
N ARG A 131 -10.70 0.82 4.53
CA ARG A 131 -9.67 0.17 5.34
C ARG A 131 -9.90 0.41 6.81
N TYR A 132 -9.90 -0.66 7.57
CA TYR A 132 -10.00 -0.68 9.03
C TYR A 132 -8.69 -1.20 9.61
N ASN A 133 -8.05 -0.41 10.44
CA ASN A 133 -6.80 -0.77 11.11
C ASN A 133 -7.03 -0.85 12.61
N VAL A 134 -6.45 -1.84 13.25
CA VAL A 134 -6.40 -1.95 14.70
C VAL A 134 -4.98 -2.29 15.13
N ARG A 135 -4.51 -1.66 16.21
CA ARG A 135 -3.26 -2.00 16.87
C ARG A 135 -3.39 -1.84 18.36
N SER A 136 -2.96 -2.85 19.09
CA SER A 136 -2.89 -2.85 20.55
C SER A 136 -1.49 -3.26 20.99
N ASN A 137 -0.90 -2.50 21.90
CA ASN A 137 0.35 -2.80 22.58
C ASN A 137 0.10 -2.81 24.08
N VAL A 138 0.43 -3.91 24.73
CA VAL A 138 0.28 -4.10 26.16
C VAL A 138 1.62 -4.54 26.76
N ASP A 139 2.08 -3.82 27.76
CA ASP A 139 3.25 -4.17 28.59
C ASP A 139 2.74 -4.46 30.02
N LEU A 140 3.02 -5.65 30.52
CA LEU A 140 2.60 -6.10 31.84
C LEU A 140 3.81 -6.54 32.67
N LYS A 141 4.02 -5.94 33.83
CA LYS A 141 4.99 -6.42 34.83
C LYS A 141 4.27 -7.44 35.74
N LEU A 142 4.52 -8.73 35.51
CA LEU A 142 3.97 -9.79 36.36
C LEU A 142 4.61 -9.81 37.74
N SER A 143 5.89 -9.45 37.81
CA SER A 143 6.66 -9.36 39.04
C SER A 143 7.75 -8.27 38.89
N PRO A 144 8.49 -7.92 39.94
CA PRO A 144 9.65 -7.03 39.82
C PRO A 144 10.74 -7.51 38.85
N THR A 145 10.72 -8.79 38.47
CA THR A 145 11.71 -9.44 37.61
C THR A 145 11.14 -9.97 36.30
N THR A 146 9.79 -10.00 36.13
CA THR A 146 9.15 -10.59 34.96
C THR A 146 8.30 -9.58 34.21
N GLN A 147 8.58 -9.37 32.93
CA GLN A 147 7.82 -8.51 32.04
C GLN A 147 7.27 -9.29 30.85
N LEU A 148 5.98 -9.11 30.60
CA LEU A 148 5.31 -9.59 29.39
C LEU A 148 5.05 -8.42 28.45
N ARG A 149 5.15 -8.67 27.15
CA ARG A 149 4.73 -7.73 26.10
C ARG A 149 3.86 -8.48 25.12
N PHE A 150 2.72 -7.90 24.85
CA PHE A 150 1.78 -8.42 23.87
C PHE A 150 1.43 -7.31 22.88
N ASN A 151 1.72 -7.52 21.62
CA ASN A 151 1.36 -6.61 20.54
C ASN A 151 0.50 -7.40 19.55
N ILE A 152 -0.65 -6.83 19.20
CA ILE A 152 -1.49 -7.31 18.12
C ILE A 152 -1.86 -6.15 17.22
N GLY A 153 -1.81 -6.36 15.92
CA GLY A 153 -2.21 -5.37 14.95
C GLY A 153 -2.70 -6.04 13.68
N GLY A 154 -3.33 -5.24 12.82
CA GLY A 154 -3.77 -5.73 11.54
C GLY A 154 -4.70 -4.76 10.86
N TYR A 155 -5.17 -5.19 9.69
CA TYR A 155 -6.16 -4.44 8.93
C TYR A 155 -7.05 -5.36 8.09
N LEU A 156 -8.23 -4.85 7.83
CA LEU A 156 -9.12 -5.32 6.77
C LEU A 156 -9.22 -4.21 5.73
N GLN A 157 -9.10 -4.54 4.46
CA GLN A 157 -9.16 -3.59 3.37
C GLN A 157 -9.96 -4.15 2.21
N ASP A 158 -10.97 -3.41 1.79
CA ASP A 158 -11.73 -3.67 0.57
C ASP A 158 -11.45 -2.58 -0.46
N ARG A 159 -11.09 -2.99 -1.68
CA ARG A 159 -10.90 -2.12 -2.83
C ARG A 159 -11.87 -2.53 -3.93
N ASN A 160 -12.70 -1.60 -4.36
CA ASN A 160 -13.56 -1.73 -5.52
C ASN A 160 -12.97 -0.97 -6.71
N SER A 161 -13.14 -1.47 -7.92
CA SER A 161 -12.76 -0.78 -9.17
C SER A 161 -13.51 -1.41 -10.36
N THR A 162 -13.49 -0.74 -11.50
CA THR A 162 -13.90 -1.35 -12.77
C THR A 162 -13.05 -2.60 -13.10
N THR A 163 -13.59 -3.51 -13.92
CA THR A 163 -12.86 -4.72 -14.37
C THR A 163 -11.71 -4.39 -15.30
N LYS A 164 -11.78 -3.28 -16.04
CA LYS A 164 -10.72 -2.81 -16.92
C LYS A 164 -9.55 -2.21 -16.11
N ASP A 165 -8.38 -2.20 -16.69
CA ASP A 165 -7.22 -1.54 -16.09
C ASP A 165 -7.41 -0.03 -16.12
N ILE A 166 -7.26 0.63 -14.97
CA ILE A 166 -7.49 2.07 -14.82
C ILE A 166 -6.47 2.87 -15.62
N SER A 167 -5.20 2.39 -15.65
CA SER A 167 -4.16 3.07 -16.44
C SER A 167 -4.49 3.01 -17.92
N GLN A 168 -5.02 1.89 -18.42
CA GLN A 168 -5.46 1.76 -19.81
C GLN A 168 -6.67 2.65 -20.13
N ILE A 169 -7.63 2.79 -19.20
CA ILE A 169 -8.76 3.71 -19.37
C ILE A 169 -8.24 5.14 -19.59
N PHE A 170 -7.37 5.63 -18.72
CA PHE A 170 -6.81 6.98 -18.85
C PHE A 170 -5.93 7.12 -20.10
N GLN A 171 -5.08 6.14 -20.42
CA GLN A 171 -4.27 6.16 -21.63
C GLN A 171 -5.14 6.27 -22.90
N LYS A 172 -6.25 5.52 -22.95
CA LYS A 172 -7.18 5.61 -24.08
C LYS A 172 -7.96 6.92 -24.08
N ALA A 173 -8.35 7.45 -22.91
CA ALA A 173 -8.99 8.76 -22.82
C ALA A 173 -8.07 9.90 -23.33
N PHE A 174 -6.75 9.81 -23.08
CA PHE A 174 -5.75 10.80 -23.50
C PHE A 174 -5.57 10.87 -25.03
N VAL A 175 -5.86 9.80 -25.76
CA VAL A 175 -5.67 9.73 -27.22
C VAL A 175 -6.98 9.60 -28.00
N ALA A 176 -8.11 9.54 -27.30
CA ALA A 176 -9.39 9.36 -27.94
C ALA A 176 -9.83 10.60 -28.73
N VAL A 177 -10.28 10.38 -29.94
CA VAL A 177 -10.65 11.42 -30.90
C VAL A 177 -11.99 12.05 -30.49
N PRO A 178 -12.06 13.40 -30.33
CA PRO A 178 -13.25 14.06 -29.77
C PRO A 178 -14.47 14.06 -30.67
N HIS A 179 -14.32 13.91 -31.99
CA HIS A 179 -15.37 13.96 -32.98
C HIS A 179 -15.79 12.59 -33.54
N ALA A 180 -15.18 11.47 -33.07
CA ALA A 180 -15.39 10.16 -33.67
C ALA A 180 -16.81 9.63 -33.40
N PHE A 181 -17.25 9.70 -32.15
CA PHE A 181 -18.56 9.25 -31.66
C PHE A 181 -18.84 9.80 -30.26
N PRO A 182 -20.10 9.92 -29.80
CA PRO A 182 -20.41 10.33 -28.45
C PRO A 182 -20.02 9.24 -27.44
N ALA A 183 -19.87 9.58 -26.16
CA ALA A 183 -19.63 8.62 -25.09
C ALA A 183 -20.78 7.58 -25.02
N GLN A 184 -22.00 8.06 -25.20
CA GLN A 184 -23.22 7.27 -25.30
C GLN A 184 -24.22 8.07 -26.14
N TYR A 185 -24.99 7.42 -26.97
CA TYR A 185 -26.10 8.05 -27.71
C TYR A 185 -27.23 8.45 -26.76
N SER A 186 -28.01 9.47 -27.17
CA SER A 186 -29.22 9.87 -26.44
C SER A 186 -30.23 8.72 -26.26
N SER A 187 -30.22 7.76 -27.17
CA SER A 187 -31.00 6.52 -27.14
C SER A 187 -30.39 5.41 -26.26
N GLY A 188 -29.22 5.64 -25.64
CA GLY A 188 -28.59 4.73 -24.67
C GLY A 188 -27.59 3.73 -25.26
N GLN A 189 -27.49 3.58 -26.59
CA GLN A 189 -26.52 2.68 -27.22
C GLN A 189 -25.11 3.22 -27.12
N ILE A 190 -24.13 2.30 -27.15
CA ILE A 190 -22.73 2.61 -27.03
C ILE A 190 -22.03 2.47 -28.37
N PRO A 191 -21.65 3.58 -29.03
CA PRO A 191 -20.85 3.51 -30.25
C PRO A 191 -19.42 3.13 -29.99
N THR A 192 -18.79 2.45 -30.95
CA THR A 192 -17.35 2.14 -30.91
C THR A 192 -16.82 1.93 -32.35
N THR A 193 -15.55 2.22 -32.55
CA THR A 193 -14.78 1.86 -33.74
C THR A 193 -13.80 0.74 -33.41
N GLU A 194 -12.63 0.72 -34.05
CA GLU A 194 -11.50 -0.13 -33.62
C GLU A 194 -10.92 0.36 -32.29
N GLU A 195 -11.07 1.65 -31.99
CA GLU A 195 -10.74 2.21 -30.69
C GLU A 195 -11.89 2.00 -29.71
N PRO A 196 -11.59 1.65 -28.43
CA PRO A 196 -12.61 1.35 -27.44
C PRO A 196 -13.39 2.61 -27.03
N ASN A 197 -14.66 2.43 -26.72
CA ASN A 197 -15.42 3.46 -26.03
C ASN A 197 -14.97 3.53 -24.56
N VAL A 198 -14.29 4.61 -24.20
CA VAL A 198 -13.65 4.79 -22.87
C VAL A 198 -14.69 4.92 -21.76
N TRP A 199 -15.86 5.53 -22.06
CA TRP A 199 -16.98 5.61 -21.13
C TRP A 199 -17.48 4.22 -20.75
N ALA A 200 -17.71 3.36 -21.74
CA ALA A 200 -18.16 1.99 -21.51
C ALA A 200 -17.12 1.17 -20.72
N TRP A 201 -15.84 1.37 -20.99
CA TRP A 201 -14.77 0.73 -20.22
C TRP A 201 -14.77 1.16 -18.76
N ALA A 202 -14.96 2.45 -18.50
CA ALA A 202 -14.96 3.00 -17.15
C ALA A 202 -16.22 2.61 -16.35
N THR A 203 -17.40 2.57 -17.02
CA THR A 203 -18.67 2.57 -16.31
C THR A 203 -19.53 1.33 -16.54
N GLN A 204 -19.36 0.60 -17.65
CA GLN A 204 -20.27 -0.49 -18.06
C GLN A 204 -19.60 -1.88 -18.16
N SER A 205 -18.30 -1.99 -17.91
CA SER A 205 -17.58 -3.27 -18.01
C SER A 205 -17.65 -4.14 -16.74
N GLY A 206 -18.49 -3.76 -15.78
CA GLY A 206 -18.60 -4.47 -14.51
C GLY A 206 -17.62 -3.95 -13.45
N TYR A 207 -17.47 -4.70 -12.38
CA TYR A 207 -16.61 -4.31 -11.24
C TYR A 207 -15.79 -5.47 -10.71
N LYS A 208 -14.69 -5.17 -10.05
CA LYS A 208 -13.90 -6.12 -9.29
C LYS A 208 -13.72 -5.61 -7.86
N ARG A 209 -13.85 -6.51 -6.89
CA ARG A 209 -13.62 -6.27 -5.48
C ARG A 209 -12.47 -7.11 -5.01
N ARG A 210 -11.44 -6.46 -4.50
CA ARG A 210 -10.31 -7.09 -3.84
C ARG A 210 -10.40 -6.86 -2.34
N SER A 211 -10.35 -7.96 -1.58
CA SER A 211 -10.33 -7.94 -0.13
C SER A 211 -8.98 -8.41 0.38
N ASP A 212 -8.32 -7.58 1.17
CA ASP A 212 -7.04 -7.87 1.80
C ASP A 212 -7.22 -7.88 3.32
N SER A 213 -6.63 -8.85 4.00
CA SER A 213 -6.57 -8.90 5.46
C SER A 213 -5.17 -9.20 5.94
N LYS A 214 -4.76 -8.55 7.04
CA LYS A 214 -3.48 -8.81 7.69
C LYS A 214 -3.64 -8.85 9.20
N ILE A 215 -3.02 -9.84 9.83
CA ILE A 215 -2.86 -9.95 11.27
C ILE A 215 -1.37 -10.03 11.56
N GLU A 216 -0.91 -9.27 12.54
CA GLU A 216 0.45 -9.25 13.07
C GLU A 216 0.38 -9.41 14.57
N THR A 217 1.11 -10.37 15.12
CA THR A 217 1.17 -10.61 16.56
C THR A 217 2.61 -10.71 17.01
N LEU A 218 2.87 -10.21 18.22
CA LEU A 218 4.12 -10.43 18.90
C LEU A 218 3.83 -10.62 20.40
N PHE A 219 4.34 -11.71 20.93
CA PHE A 219 4.37 -11.98 22.35
C PHE A 219 5.80 -12.13 22.81
N SER A 220 6.19 -11.47 23.91
CA SER A 220 7.48 -11.70 24.51
C SER A 220 7.41 -11.73 26.04
N VAL A 221 8.26 -12.56 26.61
CA VAL A 221 8.50 -12.70 28.04
C VAL A 221 9.96 -12.34 28.30
N GLU A 222 10.20 -11.45 29.22
CA GLU A 222 11.55 -11.11 29.69
C GLU A 222 11.60 -11.38 31.20
N GLN A 223 12.60 -12.16 31.63
CA GLN A 223 12.87 -12.50 33.01
C GLN A 223 14.26 -12.01 33.41
N ASP A 224 14.32 -11.14 34.40
CA ASP A 224 15.55 -10.77 35.08
C ASP A 224 15.95 -11.91 36.02
N LEU A 225 17.12 -12.47 35.81
CA LEU A 225 17.69 -13.60 36.56
C LEU A 225 18.70 -13.14 37.63
N LYS A 226 18.52 -11.93 38.16
CA LYS A 226 19.42 -11.35 39.19
C LYS A 226 19.60 -12.21 40.43
N PHE A 227 18.65 -13.11 40.69
CA PHE A 227 18.72 -14.08 41.78
C PHE A 227 19.76 -15.18 41.52
N LEU A 228 20.10 -15.46 40.25
CA LEU A 228 21.18 -16.36 39.85
C LEU A 228 22.48 -15.56 39.66
N LEU A 229 22.43 -14.48 38.87
CA LEU A 229 23.57 -13.66 38.55
C LEU A 229 23.13 -12.22 38.27
N PRO A 230 23.55 -11.23 39.05
CA PRO A 230 23.23 -9.83 38.80
C PRO A 230 23.62 -9.40 37.37
N GLY A 231 22.67 -8.83 36.60
CA GLY A 231 22.87 -8.43 35.24
C GLY A 231 22.45 -9.48 34.17
N LEU A 232 22.10 -10.69 34.61
CA LEU A 232 21.66 -11.75 33.71
C LEU A 232 20.15 -11.63 33.44
N LYS A 233 19.75 -11.72 32.16
CA LYS A 233 18.35 -11.72 31.71
C LYS A 233 18.13 -12.75 30.62
N VAL A 234 16.93 -13.32 30.59
CA VAL A 234 16.46 -14.17 29.50
C VAL A 234 15.20 -13.56 28.90
N LYS A 235 15.07 -13.62 27.57
CA LYS A 235 13.90 -13.15 26.85
C LYS A 235 13.51 -14.19 25.81
N GLY A 236 12.22 -14.54 25.80
CA GLY A 236 11.58 -15.30 24.73
C GLY A 236 10.67 -14.40 23.92
N THR A 237 10.66 -14.56 22.61
CA THR A 237 9.77 -13.82 21.68
C THR A 237 9.13 -14.81 20.71
N PHE A 238 7.84 -14.68 20.53
CA PHE A 238 7.05 -15.38 19.52
C PHE A 238 6.29 -14.34 18.67
N SER A 239 6.32 -14.49 17.36
CA SER A 239 5.54 -13.68 16.43
C SER A 239 4.84 -14.57 15.41
N PHE A 240 3.59 -14.24 15.14
CA PHE A 240 2.80 -14.87 14.10
C PHE A 240 2.16 -13.76 13.24
N ASP A 241 2.44 -13.81 11.94
CA ASP A 241 1.86 -12.89 10.97
C ASP A 241 1.15 -13.67 9.88
N ARG A 242 0.01 -13.17 9.45
CA ARG A 242 -0.74 -13.73 8.33
C ARG A 242 -1.28 -12.61 7.45
N PHE A 243 -1.12 -12.77 6.15
CA PHE A 243 -1.75 -11.96 5.12
C PHE A 243 -2.64 -12.86 4.26
N SER A 244 -3.79 -12.34 3.84
CA SER A 244 -4.68 -13.01 2.89
C SER A 244 -5.27 -11.97 1.94
N SER A 245 -5.34 -12.30 0.67
CA SER A 245 -5.90 -11.48 -0.40
C SER A 245 -6.73 -12.34 -1.33
N GLY A 246 -7.85 -11.80 -1.82
CA GLY A 246 -8.68 -12.44 -2.82
C GLY A 246 -9.40 -11.39 -3.65
N THR A 247 -9.66 -11.69 -4.92
CA THR A 247 -10.35 -10.81 -5.84
C THR A 247 -11.55 -11.52 -6.45
N VAL A 248 -12.73 -10.92 -6.31
CA VAL A 248 -13.95 -11.30 -7.02
C VAL A 248 -14.19 -10.28 -8.12
N SER A 249 -14.39 -10.76 -9.35
CA SER A 249 -14.71 -9.95 -10.51
C SER A 249 -16.11 -10.31 -11.04
N ARG A 250 -16.88 -9.28 -11.34
CA ARG A 250 -18.19 -9.33 -11.99
C ARG A 250 -18.08 -8.57 -13.29
N GLY A 251 -17.76 -9.28 -14.37
CA GLY A 251 -17.53 -8.71 -15.68
C GLY A 251 -18.82 -8.56 -16.47
N LYS A 252 -18.89 -7.53 -17.31
CA LYS A 252 -19.93 -7.36 -18.32
C LYS A 252 -19.28 -6.87 -19.60
N THR A 253 -19.76 -7.37 -20.73
CA THR A 253 -19.48 -6.80 -22.05
C THR A 253 -20.71 -6.02 -22.48
N PRO A 254 -20.62 -4.68 -22.71
CA PRO A 254 -21.73 -3.91 -23.27
C PRO A 254 -22.02 -4.32 -24.71
N ASP A 255 -23.28 -4.08 -25.17
CA ASP A 255 -23.57 -4.08 -26.59
C ASP A 255 -22.89 -2.88 -27.26
N TYR A 256 -22.18 -3.13 -28.35
CA TYR A 256 -21.53 -2.08 -29.12
C TYR A 256 -22.11 -1.92 -30.49
N TYR A 257 -22.15 -0.67 -30.94
CA TYR A 257 -22.72 -0.27 -32.21
C TYR A 257 -21.69 0.46 -33.07
N VAL A 258 -21.83 0.36 -34.37
CA VAL A 258 -21.06 1.18 -35.31
C VAL A 258 -21.49 2.64 -35.16
N PRO A 259 -20.62 3.65 -35.33
CA PRO A 259 -21.05 5.05 -35.32
C PRO A 259 -22.20 5.32 -36.29
N ALA A 260 -23.20 6.07 -35.83
CA ALA A 260 -24.42 6.38 -36.60
C ALA A 260 -24.06 7.13 -37.88
N THR A 261 -24.79 6.80 -38.94
CA THR A 261 -24.61 7.42 -40.26
C THR A 261 -25.63 8.53 -40.56
N GLY A 262 -26.71 8.61 -39.78
CA GLY A 262 -27.77 9.59 -39.95
C GLY A 262 -28.96 9.27 -39.06
N ARG A 263 -30.11 9.91 -39.38
CA ARG A 263 -31.40 9.60 -38.81
C ARG A 263 -32.35 9.18 -39.92
N ASP A 264 -33.29 8.28 -39.59
CA ASP A 264 -34.41 7.91 -40.44
C ASP A 264 -35.49 9.01 -40.46
N ASP A 265 -36.57 8.75 -41.23
CA ASP A 265 -37.69 9.69 -41.37
C ASP A 265 -38.46 9.89 -40.06
N GLU A 266 -38.37 8.94 -39.12
CA GLU A 266 -38.98 9.00 -37.78
C GLU A 266 -38.02 9.67 -36.76
N GLY A 267 -36.78 10.05 -37.16
CA GLY A 267 -35.77 10.72 -36.33
C GLY A 267 -34.92 9.75 -35.47
N ASN A 268 -35.06 8.42 -35.66
CA ASN A 268 -34.21 7.47 -34.96
C ASN A 268 -32.82 7.40 -35.60
N LEU A 269 -31.79 7.10 -34.78
CA LEU A 269 -30.46 6.93 -35.29
C LEU A 269 -30.33 5.68 -36.19
N ILE A 270 -29.72 5.84 -37.35
CA ILE A 270 -29.37 4.73 -38.25
C ILE A 270 -28.05 4.16 -37.76
N ILE A 271 -28.13 3.10 -36.93
CA ILE A 271 -27.01 2.40 -36.31
C ILE A 271 -27.05 0.90 -36.61
N ALA A 272 -25.89 0.28 -36.67
CA ALA A 272 -25.76 -1.16 -36.83
C ALA A 272 -25.05 -1.77 -35.59
N SER A 273 -25.50 -2.96 -35.17
CA SER A 273 -24.79 -3.71 -34.14
C SER A 273 -23.37 -4.07 -34.60
N LYS A 274 -22.39 -3.75 -33.82
CA LYS A 274 -20.98 -4.17 -34.03
C LYS A 274 -20.67 -5.47 -33.28
N SER A 275 -21.13 -5.56 -32.03
CA SER A 275 -20.98 -6.77 -31.22
C SER A 275 -22.05 -6.82 -30.13
N ASN A 276 -22.56 -8.02 -29.89
CA ASN A 276 -23.48 -8.25 -28.79
C ASN A 276 -22.72 -8.42 -27.48
N GLY A 277 -23.23 -7.84 -26.43
CA GLY A 277 -22.73 -7.94 -25.08
C GLY A 277 -23.33 -9.09 -24.29
N THR A 278 -23.21 -9.02 -22.99
CA THR A 278 -23.78 -9.95 -22.02
C THR A 278 -24.94 -9.30 -21.27
N ASN A 279 -26.03 -10.04 -21.06
CA ASN A 279 -27.18 -9.56 -20.28
C ASN A 279 -27.00 -9.73 -18.76
N PHE A 280 -25.86 -10.30 -18.32
CA PHE A 280 -25.56 -10.60 -16.95
C PHE A 280 -24.12 -10.22 -16.62
N LEU A 281 -23.84 -10.13 -15.33
CA LEU A 281 -22.47 -10.00 -14.80
C LEU A 281 -21.86 -11.39 -14.65
N ASP A 282 -20.79 -11.68 -15.39
CA ASP A 282 -19.98 -12.87 -15.20
C ASP A 282 -19.39 -12.91 -13.78
N TYR A 283 -19.07 -14.12 -13.35
CA TYR A 283 -18.36 -14.31 -12.08
C TYR A 283 -17.00 -14.95 -12.33
N SER A 284 -15.97 -14.33 -11.83
CA SER A 284 -14.65 -14.94 -11.71
C SER A 284 -14.00 -14.63 -10.39
N LYS A 285 -13.23 -15.57 -9.88
CA LYS A 285 -12.43 -15.43 -8.68
C LYS A 285 -10.96 -15.60 -9.05
N SER A 286 -10.12 -14.69 -8.61
CA SER A 286 -8.69 -14.69 -8.91
C SER A 286 -7.88 -14.08 -7.79
N GLY A 287 -6.55 -14.24 -7.88
CA GLY A 287 -5.64 -13.58 -6.96
C GLY A 287 -5.79 -14.06 -5.51
N ASP A 288 -6.27 -15.29 -5.29
CA ASP A 288 -6.21 -15.92 -3.97
C ASP A 288 -4.74 -16.10 -3.61
N TYR A 289 -4.27 -15.23 -2.75
CA TYR A 289 -2.90 -15.20 -2.27
C TYR A 289 -2.89 -15.04 -0.76
N GLY A 290 -2.02 -15.76 -0.11
CA GLY A 290 -1.84 -15.62 1.31
C GLY A 290 -0.43 -16.01 1.72
N ASN A 291 0.05 -15.42 2.78
CA ASN A 291 1.30 -15.84 3.42
C ASN A 291 1.15 -15.90 4.92
N LYS A 292 1.98 -16.68 5.53
CA LYS A 292 2.13 -16.76 6.99
C LYS A 292 3.61 -16.74 7.36
N SER A 293 3.92 -16.09 8.46
CA SER A 293 5.26 -16.07 9.04
C SER A 293 5.16 -16.43 10.52
N VAL A 294 5.94 -17.39 10.95
CA VAL A 294 6.15 -17.73 12.36
C VAL A 294 7.58 -17.43 12.70
N TYR A 295 7.80 -16.63 13.73
CA TYR A 295 9.11 -16.27 14.25
C TYR A 295 9.22 -16.60 15.72
N MET A 296 10.31 -17.23 16.11
CA MET A 296 10.65 -17.55 17.49
C MET A 296 12.06 -17.05 17.76
N GLU A 297 12.27 -16.50 18.94
CA GLU A 297 13.57 -16.01 19.41
C GLU A 297 13.72 -16.28 20.87
N ALA A 298 14.90 -16.72 21.28
CA ALA A 298 15.33 -16.79 22.66
C ALA A 298 16.67 -16.03 22.80
N THR A 299 16.72 -15.11 23.74
CA THR A 299 17.91 -14.29 24.00
C THR A 299 18.33 -14.44 25.45
N LEU A 300 19.58 -14.76 25.68
CA LEU A 300 20.24 -14.67 26.98
C LEU A 300 21.19 -13.48 26.93
N SER A 301 21.04 -12.54 27.83
CA SER A 301 21.89 -11.34 27.91
C SER A 301 22.46 -11.14 29.30
N TYR A 302 23.67 -10.65 29.34
CA TYR A 302 24.37 -10.29 30.56
C TYR A 302 24.97 -8.91 30.40
N ASP A 303 24.76 -8.04 31.37
CA ASP A 303 25.33 -6.69 31.40
C ASP A 303 25.68 -6.34 32.85
N ARG A 304 26.98 -6.07 33.10
CA ARG A 304 27.45 -5.69 34.43
C ARG A 304 28.72 -4.90 34.38
N THR A 305 28.82 -3.90 35.25
CA THR A 305 30.08 -3.16 35.53
C THR A 305 30.67 -3.61 36.86
N PHE A 306 31.97 -3.98 36.86
CA PHE A 306 32.74 -4.38 38.00
C PHE A 306 33.74 -3.29 38.36
N ALA A 307 33.94 -3.04 39.66
CA ALA A 307 34.90 -2.06 40.18
C ALA A 307 34.82 -0.69 39.47
N GLU A 308 33.62 -0.30 39.00
CA GLU A 308 33.35 0.97 38.28
C GLU A 308 34.15 1.18 36.98
N LYS A 309 34.99 0.24 36.61
CA LYS A 309 35.93 0.35 35.47
C LYS A 309 35.75 -0.71 34.40
N HIS A 310 35.25 -1.87 34.75
CA HIS A 310 35.19 -3.03 33.86
C HIS A 310 33.75 -3.32 33.49
N SER A 311 33.27 -2.81 32.34
CA SER A 311 31.95 -3.08 31.85
C SER A 311 31.98 -4.25 30.89
N VAL A 312 31.19 -5.29 31.18
CA VAL A 312 31.06 -6.49 30.37
C VAL A 312 29.61 -6.58 29.91
N ALA A 313 29.38 -6.71 28.60
CA ALA A 313 28.07 -7.06 28.05
C ALA A 313 28.20 -8.26 27.12
N ALA A 314 27.33 -9.25 27.29
CA ALA A 314 27.29 -10.43 26.46
C ALA A 314 25.86 -10.77 26.08
N MET A 315 25.67 -11.32 24.88
CA MET A 315 24.38 -11.76 24.39
C MET A 315 24.56 -13.04 23.58
N LEU A 316 23.67 -14.00 23.82
CA LEU A 316 23.48 -15.17 22.98
C LEU A 316 22.02 -15.19 22.53
N LEU A 317 21.79 -15.29 21.23
CA LEU A 317 20.48 -15.25 20.61
C LEU A 317 20.31 -16.46 19.69
N PHE A 318 19.23 -17.19 19.92
CA PHE A 318 18.73 -18.19 18.97
C PHE A 318 17.47 -17.68 18.31
N ASN A 319 17.35 -17.82 16.99
CA ASN A 319 16.13 -17.52 16.27
C ASN A 319 15.76 -18.61 15.26
N ARG A 320 14.45 -18.68 14.98
CA ARG A 320 13.90 -19.51 13.93
C ARG A 320 12.76 -18.79 13.24
N ARG A 321 12.78 -18.77 11.91
CA ARG A 321 11.69 -18.23 11.08
C ARG A 321 11.19 -19.30 10.13
N ASN A 322 9.88 -19.41 10.02
CA ASN A 322 9.17 -20.18 9.01
C ASN A 322 8.25 -19.23 8.25
N TYR A 323 8.53 -19.02 6.97
CA TYR A 323 7.72 -18.18 6.08
C TYR A 323 7.16 -19.04 4.96
N ASP A 324 5.85 -18.98 4.76
CA ASP A 324 5.12 -19.74 3.76
C ASP A 324 4.24 -18.74 2.95
N ASP A 325 4.45 -18.65 1.65
CA ASP A 325 3.68 -17.81 0.74
C ASP A 325 2.58 -18.60 -0.02
N GLY A 326 2.43 -19.88 0.29
CA GLY A 326 1.42 -20.76 -0.30
C GLY A 326 1.71 -21.19 -1.73
N SER A 327 2.77 -20.68 -2.38
CA SER A 327 3.11 -20.98 -3.77
C SER A 327 4.30 -21.92 -3.92
N LYS A 328 5.16 -22.00 -2.89
CA LYS A 328 6.39 -22.82 -2.86
C LYS A 328 6.54 -23.51 -1.51
N LEU A 329 7.57 -24.35 -1.39
CA LEU A 329 7.98 -24.89 -0.11
C LEU A 329 8.31 -23.74 0.87
N PRO A 330 7.90 -23.84 2.15
CA PRO A 330 8.16 -22.80 3.13
C PRO A 330 9.64 -22.48 3.27
N TYR A 331 9.97 -21.20 3.37
CA TYR A 331 11.33 -20.73 3.66
C TYR A 331 11.59 -20.85 5.16
N ARG A 332 12.52 -21.75 5.54
CA ARG A 332 12.88 -21.97 6.93
C ARG A 332 14.34 -21.58 7.16
N ASN A 333 14.50 -20.65 8.10
CA ASN A 333 15.80 -20.16 8.51
C ASN A 333 15.92 -20.29 10.04
N GLN A 334 17.09 -20.60 10.53
CA GLN A 334 17.40 -20.53 11.94
C GLN A 334 18.85 -20.09 12.15
N GLY A 335 19.12 -19.50 13.29
CA GLY A 335 20.44 -18.98 13.58
C GLY A 335 20.73 -18.93 15.06
N LEU A 336 22.02 -19.03 15.35
CA LEU A 336 22.59 -18.70 16.64
C LEU A 336 23.54 -17.52 16.45
N ALA A 337 23.34 -16.44 17.21
CA ALA A 337 24.22 -15.28 17.19
C ALA A 337 24.74 -15.00 18.59
N GLY A 338 25.98 -14.58 18.69
CA GLY A 338 26.59 -14.17 19.94
C GLY A 338 27.30 -12.85 19.79
N ARG A 339 27.29 -12.07 20.87
CA ARG A 339 28.02 -10.83 21.02
C ARG A 339 28.63 -10.78 22.40
N ALA A 340 29.89 -10.41 22.50
CA ALA A 340 30.57 -10.08 23.76
C ALA A 340 31.30 -8.75 23.60
N SER A 341 31.11 -7.82 24.52
CA SER A 341 31.81 -6.56 24.54
C SER A 341 32.38 -6.32 25.93
N TYR A 342 33.57 -5.74 25.96
CA TYR A 342 34.26 -5.32 27.16
C TYR A 342 34.70 -3.88 27.02
N THR A 343 34.44 -3.08 28.04
CA THR A 343 34.84 -1.68 28.07
C THR A 343 35.63 -1.44 29.35
N TYR A 344 36.86 -0.93 29.23
CA TYR A 344 37.71 -0.56 30.38
C TYR A 344 37.68 0.95 30.61
N SER A 345 37.27 1.35 31.82
CA SER A 345 37.22 2.76 32.28
C SER A 345 36.46 3.71 31.33
N GLY A 346 35.54 3.20 30.51
CA GLY A 346 34.86 4.00 29.48
C GLY A 346 35.76 4.42 28.31
N LYS A 347 36.99 3.96 28.22
CA LYS A 347 38.04 4.40 27.28
C LYS A 347 38.32 3.39 26.19
N TYR A 348 38.58 2.14 26.54
CA TYR A 348 38.97 1.08 25.62
C TYR A 348 37.85 0.09 25.49
N VAL A 349 37.49 -0.21 24.25
CA VAL A 349 36.36 -1.12 23.92
C VAL A 349 36.88 -2.24 23.06
N GLY A 350 36.58 -3.48 23.45
CA GLY A 350 36.76 -4.65 22.62
C GLY A 350 35.41 -5.33 22.39
N GLU A 351 35.14 -5.75 21.17
CA GLU A 351 33.89 -6.43 20.81
C GLU A 351 34.17 -7.64 19.93
N PHE A 352 33.48 -8.74 20.20
CA PHE A 352 33.47 -9.93 19.37
C PHE A 352 32.03 -10.32 19.09
N ASN A 353 31.73 -10.60 17.82
CA ASN A 353 30.44 -11.09 17.38
C ASN A 353 30.61 -12.34 16.53
N PHE A 354 29.61 -13.22 16.57
CA PHE A 354 29.50 -14.30 15.61
C PHE A 354 28.04 -14.55 15.24
N GLY A 355 27.83 -15.04 14.03
CA GLY A 355 26.58 -15.61 13.55
C GLY A 355 26.82 -17.02 13.01
N TYR A 356 25.99 -17.96 13.40
CA TYR A 356 25.91 -19.30 12.84
C TYR A 356 24.51 -19.51 12.27
N ASN A 357 24.33 -19.22 10.97
CA ASN A 357 23.03 -19.13 10.34
C ASN A 357 22.82 -20.26 9.34
N GLY A 358 21.62 -20.84 9.35
CA GLY A 358 21.23 -21.90 8.47
C GLY A 358 19.92 -21.61 7.70
N SER A 359 19.86 -22.13 6.47
CA SER A 359 18.68 -22.04 5.62
C SER A 359 18.43 -23.38 4.91
N GLU A 360 17.15 -23.75 4.83
CA GLU A 360 16.73 -24.94 4.06
C GLU A 360 16.82 -24.75 2.55
N ASN A 361 17.10 -23.54 2.06
CA ASN A 361 17.37 -23.27 0.64
C ASN A 361 18.66 -23.92 0.14
N PHE A 362 19.54 -24.34 1.05
CA PHE A 362 20.78 -25.02 0.71
C PHE A 362 20.67 -26.54 0.91
N ALA A 363 21.45 -27.29 0.16
CA ALA A 363 21.51 -28.74 0.24
C ALA A 363 21.89 -29.23 1.64
N LYS A 364 21.40 -30.40 2.03
CA LYS A 364 21.75 -31.04 3.31
C LYS A 364 23.27 -31.12 3.45
N GLY A 365 23.82 -30.73 4.59
CA GLY A 365 25.27 -30.68 4.84
C GLY A 365 25.91 -29.32 4.48
N LYS A 366 25.27 -28.44 3.71
CA LYS A 366 25.76 -27.10 3.33
C LYS A 366 24.82 -25.97 3.80
N ARG A 367 23.92 -26.26 4.75
CA ARG A 367 22.87 -25.35 5.19
C ARG A 367 23.35 -24.23 6.13
N TYR A 368 24.47 -24.41 6.79
CA TYR A 368 24.96 -23.51 7.83
C TYR A 368 26.26 -22.84 7.44
N GLY A 369 26.36 -21.54 7.77
CA GLY A 369 27.58 -20.76 7.65
C GLY A 369 27.94 -20.10 8.98
N PHE A 370 29.23 -19.98 9.27
CA PHE A 370 29.76 -19.27 10.44
C PHE A 370 30.39 -17.96 10.03
N PHE A 371 30.00 -16.87 10.70
CA PHE A 371 30.35 -15.49 10.35
C PHE A 371 30.87 -14.75 11.59
N PRO A 372 32.16 -14.84 11.91
CA PRO A 372 32.76 -14.10 13.03
C PRO A 372 33.10 -12.67 12.63
N SER A 373 33.07 -11.76 13.59
CA SER A 373 33.62 -10.41 13.47
C SER A 373 34.17 -9.90 14.82
N GLY A 374 35.14 -9.01 14.77
CA GLY A 374 35.72 -8.37 15.95
C GLY A 374 36.01 -6.90 15.70
N ALA A 375 35.94 -6.11 16.76
CA ALA A 375 36.25 -4.70 16.72
C ALA A 375 36.96 -4.28 18.00
N ILE A 376 37.88 -3.30 17.89
CA ILE A 376 38.47 -2.59 18.99
C ILE A 376 38.20 -1.10 18.83
N GLY A 377 38.04 -0.39 19.94
CA GLY A 377 37.78 1.04 19.94
C GLY A 377 38.50 1.74 21.09
N TRP A 378 38.91 2.95 20.82
CA TRP A 378 39.51 3.85 21.82
C TRP A 378 38.70 5.16 21.84
N ILE A 379 38.22 5.54 23.01
CA ILE A 379 37.49 6.79 23.23
C ILE A 379 38.51 7.83 23.74
N VAL A 380 39.18 8.47 22.80
CA VAL A 380 40.28 9.40 23.07
C VAL A 380 39.82 10.58 23.93
N SER A 381 38.57 11.03 23.77
CA SER A 381 37.98 12.12 24.56
C SER A 381 37.89 11.84 26.06
N GLU A 382 37.99 10.58 26.50
CA GLU A 382 37.95 10.18 27.88
C GLU A 382 39.36 10.12 28.51
N GLU A 383 40.42 10.37 27.73
CA GLU A 383 41.78 10.43 28.24
C GLU A 383 42.07 11.72 29.00
N SER A 384 42.98 11.64 30.00
CA SER A 384 43.32 12.77 30.86
C SER A 384 43.91 13.95 30.08
N PHE A 385 44.68 13.68 29.02
CA PHE A 385 45.29 14.73 28.19
C PHE A 385 44.25 15.48 27.33
N MET A 386 43.07 14.92 27.09
CA MET A 386 41.98 15.55 26.34
C MET A 386 41.04 16.37 27.23
N GLN A 387 41.18 16.31 28.55
CA GLN A 387 40.29 17.04 29.49
C GLN A 387 40.18 18.54 29.20
N PRO A 388 41.29 19.27 28.87
CA PRO A 388 41.19 20.70 28.56
C PRO A 388 40.33 21.00 27.31
N LEU A 389 40.30 20.08 26.32
CA LEU A 389 39.58 20.22 25.06
C LEU A 389 38.12 19.70 25.14
N ARG A 390 37.73 19.04 26.22
CA ARG A 390 36.44 18.39 26.42
C ARG A 390 35.25 19.35 26.32
N ARG A 391 35.44 20.64 26.59
CA ARG A 391 34.44 21.70 26.46
C ARG A 391 34.14 22.02 24.98
N THR A 392 35.09 21.78 24.09
CA THR A 392 35.01 22.10 22.66
C THR A 392 34.64 20.89 21.82
N ILE A 393 35.04 19.68 22.22
CA ILE A 393 34.82 18.42 21.51
C ILE A 393 34.04 17.47 22.41
N SER A 394 32.74 17.31 22.14
CA SER A 394 31.85 16.53 23.02
C SER A 394 32.16 15.03 23.07
N LYS A 395 32.60 14.39 21.97
CA LYS A 395 33.12 13.00 21.90
C LYS A 395 33.96 12.77 20.66
N LEU A 396 35.20 12.35 20.82
CA LEU A 396 36.08 11.84 19.77
C LEU A 396 36.28 10.33 20.00
N LYS A 397 35.89 9.53 19.00
CA LYS A 397 36.05 8.07 18.98
C LYS A 397 36.94 7.67 17.81
N LEU A 398 37.86 6.78 18.03
CA LEU A 398 38.69 6.10 17.03
C LEU A 398 38.47 4.60 17.09
#